data_30e93334b0aeedc27db4d0b948936a05
#
_entry.id   30e93334b0aeedc27db4d0b948936a05
#
_cell.length_a   1.000
_cell.length_b   1.000
_cell.length_c   1.000
_cell.angle_alpha   90.00
_cell.angle_beta   90.00
_cell.angle_gamma   90.00
#
_symmetry.space_group_name_H-M   'P 1'
#
loop_
_entity.id
_entity.type
_entity.pdbx_description
1 polymer ?
#
loop_
_entity_poly.entity_id
_entity_poly.type
_entity_poly.pdbx_seq_one_letter_code
_entity_poly.pdbx_strand_id
1 'polypeptide(L)'
;MKSRFDPFGFFAFSSGSTKKILLTGFDPFLLDKNINQSNPSGVAALLLDGQVINYNGISAEINTVMVPVRYEDFDQGIIESLLAPYYALNNVDMVVTVSMGRTEFDLEHFPGKRRSVTAPDNANIVYGGTQTSPVIPKLNGRPLPGNEFVKFSLPVTYMQQAKGPYKVIDNHEVTTLEKTYKAGSYGELKNSIAVNGGGGGYLSNEISYRSIRLRDALNSSIPTGHIHTPRIQQFEPETEAKIVKQIKAMLEQSLVAL
;
A
#
# COMPACT_ATOMS: atom_id res chain seq x y z
N MET A 1 -1.68 -20.70 22.37
CA MET A 1 -1.69 -19.53 21.50
C MET A 1 -1.10 -18.36 22.28
N LYS A 2 0.17 -17.99 22.06
CA LYS A 2 0.75 -16.80 22.72
C LYS A 2 0.17 -15.58 22.01
N SER A 3 -0.36 -14.59 22.75
CA SER A 3 -0.87 -13.35 22.17
C SER A 3 0.27 -12.66 21.42
N ARG A 4 0.05 -12.34 20.14
CA ARG A 4 1.00 -11.61 19.28
C ARG A 4 1.02 -10.10 19.56
N PHE A 5 0.41 -9.65 20.66
CA PHE A 5 0.43 -8.25 21.08
C PHE A 5 1.51 -8.05 22.13
N ASP A 6 2.36 -7.07 21.90
CA ASP A 6 3.22 -6.55 22.95
C ASP A 6 2.40 -5.73 23.99
N PRO A 7 2.97 -5.33 25.14
CA PRO A 7 2.27 -4.55 26.17
C PRO A 7 1.72 -3.21 25.69
N PHE A 8 2.11 -2.74 24.51
CA PHE A 8 1.68 -1.49 23.89
C PHE A 8 0.63 -1.69 22.80
N GLY A 9 0.14 -2.94 22.57
CA GLY A 9 -0.91 -3.25 21.61
C GLY A 9 -0.45 -3.37 20.16
N PHE A 10 0.86 -3.47 19.89
CA PHE A 10 1.40 -3.68 18.54
C PHE A 10 1.49 -5.16 18.20
N PHE A 11 1.44 -5.47 16.90
CA PHE A 11 1.76 -6.82 16.44
C PHE A 11 3.23 -7.11 16.74
N ALA A 12 3.50 -8.10 17.60
CA ALA A 12 4.84 -8.49 17.97
C ALA A 12 5.43 -9.45 16.93
N PHE A 13 6.59 -9.11 16.40
CA PHE A 13 7.40 -10.02 15.63
C PHE A 13 8.03 -11.09 16.53
N SER A 14 8.28 -12.30 16.01
CA SER A 14 8.96 -13.36 16.76
C SER A 14 10.38 -12.93 17.13
N SER A 15 10.83 -13.32 18.31
CA SER A 15 12.23 -13.17 18.68
C SER A 15 13.08 -14.09 17.80
N GLY A 16 13.98 -13.53 16.99
CA GLY A 16 14.93 -14.31 16.19
C GLY A 16 14.85 -14.10 14.67
N SER A 17 13.86 -13.37 14.13
CA SER A 17 13.91 -12.96 12.73
C SER A 17 14.93 -11.85 12.54
N THR A 18 15.71 -11.94 11.47
CA THR A 18 16.76 -10.96 11.18
C THR A 18 16.15 -9.63 10.70
N LYS A 19 15.07 -9.71 9.93
CA LYS A 19 14.34 -8.58 9.35
C LYS A 19 12.86 -8.66 9.63
N LYS A 20 12.16 -7.53 9.52
CA LYS A 20 10.74 -7.40 9.83
C LYS A 20 10.03 -6.61 8.74
N ILE A 21 9.01 -7.21 8.15
CA ILE A 21 8.21 -6.59 7.09
C ILE A 21 6.78 -6.42 7.60
N LEU A 22 6.26 -5.20 7.54
CA LEU A 22 4.84 -4.94 7.74
C LEU A 22 4.16 -4.85 6.39
N LEU A 23 3.14 -5.68 6.15
CA LEU A 23 2.36 -5.69 4.93
C LEU A 23 0.90 -5.39 5.23
N THR A 24 0.25 -4.52 4.45
CA THR A 24 -1.19 -4.30 4.56
C THR A 24 -1.92 -4.84 3.34
N GLY A 25 -3.14 -5.31 3.54
CA GLY A 25 -4.08 -5.65 2.46
C GLY A 25 -5.45 -5.08 2.75
N PHE A 26 -6.28 -4.94 1.73
CA PHE A 26 -7.65 -4.45 1.87
C PHE A 26 -8.66 -5.59 1.97
N ASP A 27 -9.77 -5.34 2.66
CA ASP A 27 -10.97 -6.13 2.55
C ASP A 27 -11.56 -6.05 1.12
N PRO A 28 -12.51 -6.93 0.74
CA PRO A 28 -13.15 -6.87 -0.57
C PRO A 28 -13.90 -5.57 -0.80
N PHE A 29 -13.81 -5.04 -2.03
CA PHE A 29 -14.50 -3.82 -2.46
C PHE A 29 -15.95 -4.12 -2.84
N LEU A 30 -16.89 -3.27 -2.37
CA LEU A 30 -18.34 -3.40 -2.62
C LEU A 30 -18.92 -4.77 -2.22
N LEU A 31 -18.50 -5.31 -1.09
CA LEU A 31 -18.90 -6.62 -0.61
C LEU A 31 -20.44 -6.73 -0.38
N ASP A 32 -21.12 -5.65 -0.07
CA ASP A 32 -22.58 -5.57 0.07
C ASP A 32 -23.33 -5.81 -1.26
N LYS A 33 -22.69 -5.51 -2.39
CA LYS A 33 -23.24 -5.68 -3.75
C LYS A 33 -22.82 -6.97 -4.41
N ASN A 34 -21.67 -7.49 -4.04
CA ASN A 34 -21.10 -8.71 -4.60
C ASN A 34 -20.40 -9.53 -3.52
N ILE A 35 -21.16 -10.38 -2.85
CA ILE A 35 -20.65 -11.24 -1.77
C ILE A 35 -19.56 -12.22 -2.23
N ASN A 36 -19.49 -12.50 -3.52
CA ASN A 36 -18.44 -13.36 -4.09
C ASN A 36 -17.17 -12.58 -4.45
N GLN A 37 -17.16 -11.26 -4.25
CA GLN A 37 -15.97 -10.46 -4.50
C GLN A 37 -14.88 -10.82 -3.49
N SER A 38 -13.69 -11.14 -4.01
CA SER A 38 -12.48 -11.28 -3.24
C SER A 38 -11.51 -10.13 -3.54
N ASN A 39 -10.49 -9.99 -2.69
CA ASN A 39 -9.42 -9.02 -2.88
C ASN A 39 -8.07 -9.72 -2.65
N PRO A 40 -7.25 -9.93 -3.69
CA PRO A 40 -5.98 -10.64 -3.56
C PRO A 40 -4.99 -9.95 -2.60
N SER A 41 -5.12 -8.64 -2.35
CA SER A 41 -4.30 -7.97 -1.35
C SER A 41 -4.66 -8.41 0.08
N GLY A 42 -5.95 -8.56 0.37
CA GLY A 42 -6.42 -9.09 1.64
C GLY A 42 -6.08 -10.57 1.81
N VAL A 43 -6.25 -11.36 0.75
CA VAL A 43 -5.82 -12.77 0.75
C VAL A 43 -4.33 -12.89 1.03
N ALA A 44 -3.50 -12.02 0.42
CA ALA A 44 -2.06 -11.97 0.70
C ALA A 44 -1.79 -11.63 2.17
N ALA A 45 -2.49 -10.65 2.74
CA ALA A 45 -2.35 -10.31 4.15
C ALA A 45 -2.68 -11.52 5.04
N LEU A 46 -3.78 -12.23 4.78
CA LEU A 46 -4.17 -13.40 5.56
C LEU A 46 -3.18 -14.56 5.45
N LEU A 47 -2.67 -14.84 4.24
CA LEU A 47 -1.82 -16.01 4.00
C LEU A 47 -0.34 -15.79 4.33
N LEU A 48 0.14 -14.55 4.30
CA LEU A 48 1.54 -14.23 4.59
C LEU A 48 1.78 -13.84 6.04
N ASP A 49 0.73 -13.65 6.83
CA ASP A 49 0.87 -13.29 8.24
C ASP A 49 1.67 -14.32 9.04
N GLY A 50 2.73 -13.85 9.70
CA GLY A 50 3.65 -14.66 10.50
C GLY A 50 4.53 -15.59 9.68
N GLN A 51 4.56 -15.51 8.35
CA GLN A 51 5.50 -16.28 7.57
C GLN A 51 6.92 -15.71 7.69
N VAL A 52 7.88 -16.61 7.76
CA VAL A 52 9.31 -16.29 7.62
C VAL A 52 9.73 -16.59 6.19
N ILE A 53 10.27 -15.59 5.52
CA ILE A 53 10.85 -15.71 4.18
C ILE A 53 12.36 -15.66 4.24
N ASN A 54 13.03 -16.25 3.26
CA ASN A 54 14.48 -16.30 3.19
C ASN A 54 14.98 -16.08 1.77
N TYR A 55 16.02 -15.27 1.63
CA TYR A 55 16.70 -15.07 0.36
C TYR A 55 18.18 -14.72 0.61
N ASN A 56 19.08 -15.40 -0.06
CA ASN A 56 20.54 -15.21 0.06
C ASN A 56 21.06 -15.18 1.50
N GLY A 57 20.53 -16.02 2.38
CA GLY A 57 20.94 -16.10 3.78
C GLY A 57 20.34 -15.02 4.69
N ILE A 58 19.53 -14.12 4.15
CA ILE A 58 18.78 -13.11 4.90
C ILE A 58 17.37 -13.63 5.14
N SER A 59 16.89 -13.58 6.39
CA SER A 59 15.53 -13.96 6.75
C SER A 59 14.72 -12.76 7.21
N ALA A 60 13.43 -12.78 6.92
CA ALA A 60 12.47 -11.78 7.41
C ALA A 60 11.17 -12.45 7.85
N GLU A 61 10.58 -11.93 8.91
CA GLU A 61 9.20 -12.24 9.30
C GLU A 61 8.25 -11.20 8.71
N ILE A 62 7.13 -11.66 8.15
CA ILE A 62 6.07 -10.80 7.64
C ILE A 62 4.96 -10.77 8.67
N ASN A 63 4.61 -9.58 9.16
CA ASN A 63 3.38 -9.33 9.90
C ASN A 63 2.44 -8.51 9.04
N THR A 64 1.14 -8.78 9.15
CA THR A 64 0.17 -8.18 8.24
C THR A 64 -1.00 -7.54 8.97
N VAL A 65 -1.66 -6.60 8.29
CA VAL A 65 -2.88 -5.94 8.74
C VAL A 65 -3.87 -5.84 7.60
N MET A 66 -5.14 -6.17 7.88
CA MET A 66 -6.26 -5.87 7.00
C MET A 66 -6.74 -4.45 7.25
N VAL A 67 -6.92 -3.68 6.19
CA VAL A 67 -7.40 -2.29 6.24
C VAL A 67 -8.78 -2.22 5.58
N PRO A 68 -9.77 -1.59 6.21
CA PRO A 68 -11.11 -1.50 5.64
C PRO A 68 -11.15 -0.54 4.44
N VAL A 69 -11.96 -0.87 3.44
CA VAL A 69 -12.31 0.03 2.34
C VAL A 69 -13.38 1.01 2.81
N ARG A 70 -12.98 1.98 3.64
CA ARG A 70 -13.89 2.98 4.23
C ARG A 70 -13.23 4.34 4.32
N TYR A 71 -13.83 5.35 3.69
CA TYR A 71 -13.31 6.72 3.71
C TYR A 71 -13.21 7.33 5.10
N GLU A 72 -14.22 7.05 5.96
CA GLU A 72 -14.27 7.62 7.30
C GLU A 72 -13.10 7.16 8.16
N ASP A 73 -12.72 5.87 8.10
CA ASP A 73 -11.61 5.34 8.87
C ASP A 73 -10.27 5.99 8.45
N PHE A 74 -10.12 6.25 7.15
CA PHE A 74 -8.97 7.01 6.65
C PHE A 74 -8.99 8.47 7.14
N ASP A 75 -10.15 9.13 7.09
CA ASP A 75 -10.30 10.51 7.55
C ASP A 75 -10.10 10.64 9.07
N GLN A 76 -10.37 9.59 9.84
CA GLN A 76 -10.05 9.48 11.26
C GLN A 76 -8.60 9.08 11.56
N GLY A 77 -7.77 8.85 10.54
CA GLY A 77 -6.34 8.61 10.68
C GLY A 77 -5.95 7.17 11.02
N ILE A 78 -6.71 6.17 10.56
CA ILE A 78 -6.39 4.75 10.80
C ILE A 78 -4.98 4.40 10.31
N ILE A 79 -4.54 4.92 9.17
CA ILE A 79 -3.23 4.63 8.59
C ILE A 79 -2.12 5.26 9.45
N GLU A 80 -2.31 6.49 9.88
CA GLU A 80 -1.38 7.18 10.75
C GLU A 80 -1.26 6.47 12.11
N SER A 81 -2.39 6.10 12.70
CA SER A 81 -2.42 5.39 13.99
C SER A 81 -1.76 4.02 13.90
N LEU A 82 -1.97 3.31 12.79
CA LEU A 82 -1.36 2.00 12.54
C LEU A 82 0.15 2.09 12.37
N LEU A 83 0.64 3.05 11.58
CA LEU A 83 2.04 3.06 11.11
C LEU A 83 2.97 3.92 11.95
N ALA A 84 2.46 4.94 12.66
CA ALA A 84 3.29 5.85 13.44
C ALA A 84 4.24 5.14 14.43
N PRO A 85 3.81 4.12 15.19
CA PRO A 85 4.70 3.42 16.11
C PRO A 85 5.88 2.73 15.41
N TYR A 86 5.65 2.15 14.23
CA TYR A 86 6.69 1.45 13.48
C TYR A 86 7.76 2.43 12.98
N TYR A 87 7.34 3.58 12.45
CA TYR A 87 8.27 4.60 11.98
C TYR A 87 9.00 5.31 13.14
N ALA A 88 8.28 5.63 14.22
CA ALA A 88 8.87 6.33 15.37
C ALA A 88 9.90 5.48 16.14
N LEU A 89 9.63 4.17 16.26
CA LEU A 89 10.49 3.24 16.99
C LEU A 89 11.51 2.54 16.09
N ASN A 90 11.41 2.71 14.77
CA ASN A 90 12.30 2.05 13.77
C ASN A 90 12.33 0.52 13.96
N ASN A 91 11.16 -0.09 14.26
CA ASN A 91 11.07 -1.49 14.66
C ASN A 91 10.62 -2.44 13.54
N VAL A 92 10.53 -1.94 12.30
CA VAL A 92 10.39 -2.74 11.07
C VAL A 92 11.44 -2.31 10.06
N ASP A 93 11.80 -3.20 9.14
CA ASP A 93 12.79 -2.93 8.09
C ASP A 93 12.15 -2.51 6.76
N MET A 94 10.86 -2.77 6.57
CA MET A 94 10.10 -2.36 5.38
C MET A 94 8.61 -2.29 5.66
N VAL A 95 7.91 -1.32 5.08
CA VAL A 95 6.44 -1.20 5.07
C VAL A 95 5.94 -1.28 3.64
N VAL A 96 5.08 -2.27 3.37
CA VAL A 96 4.49 -2.51 2.05
C VAL A 96 2.98 -2.44 2.16
N THR A 97 2.36 -1.48 1.50
CA THR A 97 0.91 -1.45 1.35
C THR A 97 0.50 -2.12 0.05
N VAL A 98 -0.57 -2.90 0.05
CA VAL A 98 -1.00 -3.67 -1.12
C VAL A 98 -2.47 -3.44 -1.39
N SER A 99 -2.84 -3.31 -2.66
CA SER A 99 -4.25 -3.26 -3.10
C SER A 99 -4.44 -3.94 -4.47
N MET A 100 -5.69 -4.18 -4.84
CA MET A 100 -6.06 -4.75 -6.15
C MET A 100 -6.39 -3.63 -7.13
N GLY A 101 -5.97 -3.74 -8.39
CA GLY A 101 -6.47 -2.78 -9.36
C GLY A 101 -5.86 -2.77 -10.76
N ARG A 102 -4.94 -3.65 -11.09
CA ARG A 102 -4.21 -3.61 -12.36
C ARG A 102 -4.34 -4.90 -13.16
N THR A 103 -3.67 -4.98 -14.30
CA THR A 103 -3.50 -6.24 -15.08
C THR A 103 -2.22 -6.96 -14.68
N GLU A 104 -1.24 -6.21 -14.28
CA GLU A 104 0.08 -6.66 -13.84
C GLU A 104 0.34 -6.18 -12.41
N PHE A 105 1.51 -6.44 -11.85
CA PHE A 105 1.94 -5.78 -10.63
C PHE A 105 2.51 -4.40 -10.94
N ASP A 106 1.96 -3.36 -10.34
CA ASP A 106 2.49 -2.01 -10.41
C ASP A 106 3.09 -1.60 -9.06
N LEU A 107 4.35 -1.17 -9.08
CA LEU A 107 5.02 -0.51 -7.97
C LEU A 107 4.78 1.00 -8.14
N GLU A 108 3.94 1.58 -7.29
CA GLU A 108 3.38 2.92 -7.48
C GLU A 108 4.32 4.02 -6.99
N HIS A 109 5.13 4.58 -7.90
CA HIS A 109 6.29 5.41 -7.56
C HIS A 109 5.92 6.77 -6.95
N PHE A 110 4.86 7.42 -7.46
CA PHE A 110 4.44 8.77 -7.04
C PHE A 110 2.97 8.82 -6.62
N PRO A 111 2.62 8.44 -5.39
CA PRO A 111 1.27 8.60 -4.88
C PRO A 111 0.85 10.07 -4.77
N GLY A 112 -0.41 10.34 -5.13
CA GLY A 112 -1.02 11.67 -5.06
C GLY A 112 -1.86 11.87 -3.81
N LYS A 113 -1.97 13.11 -3.35
CA LYS A 113 -2.65 13.51 -2.12
C LYS A 113 -4.17 13.40 -2.19
N ARG A 114 -4.75 13.60 -3.37
CA ARG A 114 -6.18 13.89 -3.52
C ARG A 114 -6.99 12.66 -3.93
N ARG A 115 -8.26 12.67 -3.52
CA ARG A 115 -9.30 11.77 -4.03
C ARG A 115 -9.90 12.38 -5.29
N SER A 116 -10.07 11.60 -6.34
CA SER A 116 -10.54 12.08 -7.66
C SER A 116 -11.53 11.14 -8.34
N VAL A 117 -12.13 10.22 -7.58
CA VAL A 117 -13.11 9.25 -8.09
C VAL A 117 -14.40 9.31 -7.28
N THR A 118 -15.52 9.05 -7.95
CA THR A 118 -16.86 9.01 -7.35
C THR A 118 -17.28 7.60 -6.92
N ALA A 119 -16.32 6.67 -6.78
CA ALA A 119 -16.61 5.33 -6.29
C ALA A 119 -17.00 5.37 -4.81
N PRO A 120 -18.06 4.67 -4.40
CA PRO A 120 -18.41 4.53 -2.99
C PRO A 120 -17.41 3.60 -2.27
N ASP A 121 -17.38 3.70 -0.96
CA ASP A 121 -16.69 2.74 -0.08
C ASP A 121 -17.64 1.58 0.35
N ASN A 122 -17.18 0.71 1.25
CA ASN A 122 -17.98 -0.41 1.76
C ASN A 122 -19.13 0.02 2.69
N ALA A 123 -19.22 1.28 3.08
CA ALA A 123 -20.40 1.87 3.74
C ALA A 123 -21.32 2.59 2.74
N ASN A 124 -21.11 2.44 1.43
CA ASN A 124 -21.83 3.14 0.36
C ASN A 124 -21.69 4.67 0.40
N ILE A 125 -20.64 5.17 1.03
CA ILE A 125 -20.33 6.60 1.09
C ILE A 125 -19.47 6.98 -0.09
N VAL A 126 -19.86 8.04 -0.80
CA VAL A 126 -19.05 8.69 -1.84
C VAL A 126 -18.39 9.92 -1.24
N TYR A 127 -17.08 9.88 -1.07
CA TYR A 127 -16.30 10.95 -0.44
C TYR A 127 -15.08 11.35 -1.29
N GLY A 128 -15.14 11.03 -2.55
CA GLY A 128 -14.13 11.41 -3.53
C GLY A 128 -14.52 12.69 -4.27
N GLY A 129 -13.56 13.26 -4.95
CA GLY A 129 -13.79 14.30 -5.94
C GLY A 129 -14.06 13.70 -7.31
N THR A 130 -13.78 14.52 -8.32
CA THR A 130 -13.75 14.09 -9.71
C THR A 130 -12.37 14.35 -10.30
N GLN A 131 -12.12 13.87 -11.52
CA GLN A 131 -10.88 14.13 -12.24
C GLN A 131 -10.65 15.64 -12.48
N THR A 132 -11.73 16.42 -12.61
CA THR A 132 -11.67 17.88 -12.81
C THR A 132 -11.77 18.68 -11.50
N SER A 133 -12.17 18.05 -10.42
CA SER A 133 -12.33 18.68 -9.10
C SER A 133 -11.89 17.69 -7.98
N PRO A 134 -10.59 17.36 -7.92
CA PRO A 134 -10.08 16.46 -6.91
C PRO A 134 -10.08 17.10 -5.52
N VAL A 135 -10.45 16.32 -4.49
CA VAL A 135 -10.58 16.82 -3.11
C VAL A 135 -9.43 16.35 -2.23
N ILE A 136 -9.01 17.19 -1.29
CA ILE A 136 -8.05 16.83 -0.27
C ILE A 136 -8.78 16.02 0.81
N PRO A 137 -8.34 14.79 1.15
CA PRO A 137 -8.87 14.02 2.27
C PRO A 137 -8.70 14.73 3.61
N LYS A 138 -9.35 14.23 4.63
CA LYS A 138 -9.17 14.74 5.99
C LYS A 138 -8.21 13.86 6.80
N LEU A 139 -7.68 14.44 7.86
CA LEU A 139 -7.00 13.76 8.95
C LEU A 139 -7.50 14.37 10.26
N ASN A 140 -8.30 13.59 11.01
CA ASN A 140 -8.92 14.04 12.26
C ASN A 140 -9.66 15.38 12.11
N GLY A 141 -10.53 15.48 11.09
CA GLY A 141 -11.38 16.64 10.81
C GLY A 141 -10.68 17.81 10.13
N ARG A 142 -9.36 17.78 9.91
CA ARG A 142 -8.59 18.82 9.21
C ARG A 142 -8.15 18.33 7.84
N PRO A 143 -7.90 19.22 6.86
CA PRO A 143 -7.32 18.81 5.59
C PRO A 143 -6.01 18.05 5.80
N LEU A 144 -5.83 16.93 5.07
CA LEU A 144 -4.62 16.13 5.14
C LEU A 144 -3.40 16.98 4.78
N PRO A 145 -2.39 17.12 5.65
CA PRO A 145 -1.21 17.92 5.36
C PRO A 145 -0.25 17.20 4.39
N GLY A 146 0.72 17.93 3.87
CA GLY A 146 1.80 17.41 3.04
C GLY A 146 1.74 17.91 1.60
N ASN A 147 2.73 17.52 0.79
CA ASN A 147 2.86 17.88 -0.61
C ASN A 147 1.78 17.20 -1.47
N GLU A 148 1.56 17.69 -2.69
CA GLU A 148 0.58 17.09 -3.62
C GLU A 148 0.97 15.66 -4.04
N PHE A 149 2.27 15.37 -4.15
CA PHE A 149 2.81 14.05 -4.40
C PHE A 149 3.85 13.68 -3.37
N VAL A 150 4.07 12.40 -3.17
CA VAL A 150 5.16 11.83 -2.38
C VAL A 150 5.90 10.78 -3.20
N LYS A 151 7.13 10.43 -2.78
CA LYS A 151 7.95 9.45 -3.49
C LYS A 151 8.12 8.19 -2.64
N PHE A 152 7.80 7.05 -3.22
CA PHE A 152 8.02 5.76 -2.58
C PHE A 152 9.51 5.41 -2.50
N SER A 153 9.88 4.40 -1.69
CA SER A 153 11.27 3.99 -1.51
C SER A 153 11.48 2.47 -1.44
N LEU A 154 10.52 1.69 -1.98
CA LEU A 154 10.74 0.25 -2.09
C LEU A 154 11.88 -0.08 -3.05
N PRO A 155 12.60 -1.21 -2.85
CA PRO A 155 13.73 -1.61 -3.67
C PRO A 155 13.29 -2.21 -5.02
N VAL A 156 12.80 -1.36 -5.93
CA VAL A 156 12.20 -1.70 -7.23
C VAL A 156 13.03 -2.69 -8.02
N THR A 157 14.32 -2.38 -8.21
CA THR A 157 15.23 -3.19 -9.04
C THR A 157 15.31 -4.64 -8.57
N TYR A 158 15.21 -4.87 -7.27
CA TYR A 158 15.17 -6.21 -6.71
C TYR A 158 13.79 -6.84 -6.85
N MET A 159 12.73 -6.10 -6.52
CA MET A 159 11.35 -6.61 -6.66
C MET A 159 11.03 -7.02 -8.09
N GLN A 160 11.55 -6.33 -9.10
CA GLN A 160 11.39 -6.67 -10.51
C GLN A 160 12.08 -7.98 -10.92
N GLN A 161 12.98 -8.54 -10.11
CA GLN A 161 13.61 -9.84 -10.35
C GLN A 161 12.73 -11.02 -9.90
N ALA A 162 11.63 -10.73 -9.20
CA ALA A 162 10.71 -11.77 -8.77
C ALA A 162 10.09 -12.50 -9.96
N LYS A 163 10.23 -13.83 -9.94
CA LYS A 163 9.64 -14.69 -10.99
C LYS A 163 8.18 -14.98 -10.69
N GLY A 164 7.35 -14.94 -11.72
CA GLY A 164 5.93 -15.25 -11.63
C GLY A 164 5.23 -15.05 -12.98
N PRO A 165 3.91 -15.29 -13.04
CA PRO A 165 3.16 -15.15 -14.28
C PRO A 165 2.90 -13.70 -14.70
N TYR A 166 3.08 -12.75 -13.79
CA TYR A 166 2.81 -11.32 -14.04
C TYR A 166 4.10 -10.53 -14.11
N LYS A 167 4.09 -9.45 -14.89
CA LYS A 167 5.18 -8.46 -14.89
C LYS A 167 5.15 -7.64 -13.60
N VAL A 168 6.30 -7.14 -13.20
CA VAL A 168 6.44 -6.18 -12.11
C VAL A 168 6.92 -4.85 -12.71
N ILE A 169 6.02 -3.88 -12.73
CA ILE A 169 6.21 -2.60 -13.41
C ILE A 169 6.53 -1.52 -12.38
N ASP A 170 7.59 -0.75 -12.61
CA ASP A 170 7.84 0.50 -11.90
C ASP A 170 6.95 1.59 -12.51
N ASN A 171 5.81 1.86 -11.85
CA ASN A 171 4.80 2.75 -12.38
C ASN A 171 5.06 4.21 -11.96
N HIS A 172 5.42 5.03 -12.93
CA HIS A 172 5.65 6.46 -12.79
C HIS A 172 4.51 7.33 -13.32
N GLU A 173 3.41 6.71 -13.80
CA GLU A 173 2.30 7.47 -14.37
C GLU A 173 1.54 8.23 -13.28
N VAL A 174 1.29 9.51 -13.54
CA VAL A 174 0.51 10.39 -12.68
C VAL A 174 -0.42 11.25 -13.53
N THR A 175 -1.51 11.70 -12.93
CA THR A 175 -2.40 12.71 -13.51
C THR A 175 -2.40 13.96 -12.64
N THR A 176 -2.15 15.10 -13.26
CA THR A 176 -2.30 16.43 -12.66
C THR A 176 -3.52 17.12 -13.26
N LEU A 177 -3.90 18.30 -12.79
CA LEU A 177 -4.97 19.09 -13.43
C LEU A 177 -4.66 19.46 -14.89
N GLU A 178 -3.40 19.40 -15.29
CA GLU A 178 -2.97 19.80 -16.63
C GLU A 178 -2.86 18.62 -17.59
N LYS A 179 -2.34 17.47 -17.12
CA LYS A 179 -2.03 16.33 -18.00
C LYS A 179 -1.81 15.02 -17.22
N THR A 180 -1.89 13.92 -17.97
CA THR A 180 -1.40 12.58 -17.54
C THR A 180 -0.08 12.30 -18.23
N TYR A 181 0.94 11.86 -17.45
CA TYR A 181 2.26 11.55 -17.99
C TYR A 181 3.06 10.67 -17.02
N LYS A 182 4.17 10.11 -17.51
CA LYS A 182 5.15 9.41 -16.68
C LYS A 182 6.18 10.41 -16.17
N ALA A 183 6.15 10.69 -14.87
CA ALA A 183 7.10 11.61 -14.27
C ALA A 183 8.48 10.97 -14.18
N GLY A 184 9.50 11.65 -14.70
CA GLY A 184 10.89 11.20 -14.64
C GLY A 184 11.52 11.41 -13.26
N SER A 185 11.00 12.36 -12.49
CA SER A 185 11.50 12.68 -11.15
C SER A 185 10.43 13.33 -10.28
N TYR A 186 10.63 13.24 -8.95
CA TYR A 186 9.78 13.95 -7.99
C TYR A 186 9.85 15.49 -8.17
N GLY A 187 10.98 16.01 -8.67
CA GLY A 187 11.15 17.43 -8.94
C GLY A 187 10.13 18.01 -9.92
N GLU A 188 9.72 17.22 -10.91
CA GLU A 188 8.72 17.62 -11.91
C GLU A 188 7.31 17.81 -11.33
N LEU A 189 7.05 17.23 -10.16
CA LEU A 189 5.73 17.21 -9.52
C LEU A 189 5.52 18.31 -8.47
N LYS A 190 6.58 19.05 -8.11
CA LYS A 190 6.56 19.99 -6.97
C LYS A 190 5.51 21.09 -7.03
N ASN A 191 5.16 21.56 -8.24
CA ASN A 191 4.22 22.67 -8.44
C ASN A 191 2.90 22.20 -9.07
N SER A 192 2.69 20.88 -9.14
CA SER A 192 1.48 20.30 -9.75
C SER A 192 0.44 20.02 -8.68
N ILE A 193 -0.84 20.08 -9.07
CA ILE A 193 -1.96 19.61 -8.25
C ILE A 193 -2.26 18.17 -8.65
N ALA A 194 -2.24 17.25 -7.69
CA ALA A 194 -2.54 15.85 -7.93
C ALA A 194 -4.01 15.65 -8.28
N VAL A 195 -4.25 14.86 -9.33
CA VAL A 195 -5.56 14.27 -9.64
C VAL A 195 -5.49 12.77 -9.35
N ASN A 196 -4.58 12.05 -10.02
CA ASN A 196 -4.27 10.67 -9.69
C ASN A 196 -2.77 10.54 -9.39
N GLY A 197 -2.43 9.85 -8.32
CA GLY A 197 -1.10 9.29 -8.15
C GLY A 197 -0.95 7.99 -8.96
N GLY A 198 0.19 7.32 -8.85
CA GLY A 198 0.40 6.01 -9.46
C GLY A 198 -0.72 5.03 -9.12
N GLY A 199 -1.21 5.05 -7.89
CA GLY A 199 -2.33 4.23 -7.42
C GLY A 199 -3.74 4.72 -7.81
N GLY A 200 -3.88 5.70 -8.69
CA GLY A 200 -5.17 6.28 -9.10
C GLY A 200 -5.65 7.38 -8.15
N GLY A 201 -6.96 7.48 -7.93
CA GLY A 201 -7.58 8.53 -7.12
C GLY A 201 -8.52 8.02 -6.02
N TYR A 202 -8.36 6.75 -5.62
CA TYR A 202 -9.17 6.08 -4.59
C TYR A 202 -8.31 5.70 -3.38
N LEU A 203 -8.85 4.90 -2.45
CA LEU A 203 -8.19 4.50 -1.21
C LEU A 203 -6.86 3.74 -1.40
N SER A 204 -6.68 3.06 -2.53
CA SER A 204 -5.40 2.44 -2.92
C SER A 204 -4.27 3.46 -3.03
N ASN A 205 -4.52 4.56 -3.73
CA ASN A 205 -3.57 5.65 -3.81
C ASN A 205 -3.42 6.37 -2.47
N GLU A 206 -4.51 6.51 -1.72
CA GLU A 206 -4.51 7.24 -0.45
C GLU A 206 -3.71 6.51 0.62
N ILE A 207 -3.82 5.17 0.76
CA ILE A 207 -2.98 4.42 1.71
C ILE A 207 -1.51 4.55 1.36
N SER A 208 -1.17 4.49 0.07
CA SER A 208 0.18 4.71 -0.42
C SER A 208 0.69 6.11 -0.06
N TYR A 209 -0.10 7.14 -0.36
CA TYR A 209 0.24 8.52 -0.02
C TYR A 209 0.43 8.71 1.48
N ARG A 210 -0.54 8.29 2.31
CA ARG A 210 -0.51 8.50 3.77
C ARG A 210 0.66 7.78 4.43
N SER A 211 0.95 6.54 4.04
CA SER A 211 2.06 5.77 4.60
C SER A 211 3.41 6.44 4.33
N ILE A 212 3.65 6.90 3.10
CA ILE A 212 4.89 7.56 2.72
C ILE A 212 4.99 8.96 3.34
N ARG A 213 3.90 9.74 3.29
CA ARG A 213 3.83 11.07 3.94
C ARG A 213 4.15 10.98 5.44
N LEU A 214 3.61 9.97 6.13
CA LEU A 214 3.86 9.78 7.56
C LEU A 214 5.32 9.41 7.83
N ARG A 215 5.89 8.49 7.05
CA ARG A 215 7.32 8.15 7.08
C ARG A 215 8.17 9.43 6.98
N ASP A 216 7.89 10.26 5.97
CA ASP A 216 8.64 11.50 5.72
C ASP A 216 8.45 12.51 6.87
N ALA A 217 7.24 12.66 7.40
CA ALA A 217 6.94 13.55 8.52
C ALA A 217 7.65 13.14 9.82
N LEU A 218 7.90 11.83 10.00
CA LEU A 218 8.63 11.29 11.14
C LEU A 218 10.14 11.15 10.88
N ASN A 219 10.62 11.60 9.72
CA ASN A 219 12.02 11.47 9.27
C ASN A 219 12.54 10.02 9.33
N SER A 220 11.66 9.05 9.10
CA SER A 220 12.04 7.64 9.07
C SER A 220 12.66 7.26 7.72
N SER A 221 13.71 6.45 7.74
CA SER A 221 14.37 5.91 6.54
C SER A 221 13.81 4.55 6.10
N ILE A 222 12.79 4.02 6.78
CA ILE A 222 12.21 2.73 6.47
C ILE A 222 11.68 2.71 5.03
N PRO A 223 12.14 1.79 4.16
CA PRO A 223 11.59 1.63 2.82
C PRO A 223 10.07 1.43 2.88
N THR A 224 9.35 2.31 2.20
CA THR A 224 7.88 2.34 2.22
C THR A 224 7.34 2.57 0.82
N GLY A 225 6.30 1.82 0.46
CA GLY A 225 5.61 2.01 -0.82
C GLY A 225 4.42 1.10 -1.01
N HIS A 226 3.89 1.08 -2.23
CA HIS A 226 2.65 0.43 -2.58
C HIS A 226 2.80 -0.51 -3.76
N ILE A 227 2.17 -1.67 -3.65
CA ILE A 227 2.05 -2.66 -4.71
C ILE A 227 0.58 -2.78 -5.10
N HIS A 228 0.24 -2.47 -6.35
CA HIS A 228 -1.01 -2.90 -6.95
C HIS A 228 -0.87 -4.32 -7.49
N THR A 229 -1.83 -5.17 -7.15
CA THR A 229 -1.91 -6.54 -7.68
C THR A 229 -2.72 -6.58 -8.98
N PRO A 230 -2.55 -7.63 -9.79
CA PRO A 230 -3.52 -7.96 -10.81
C PRO A 230 -4.93 -8.03 -10.24
N ARG A 231 -5.92 -7.62 -11.07
CA ARG A 231 -7.34 -7.64 -10.72
C ARG A 231 -7.91 -9.04 -10.90
N ILE A 232 -8.78 -9.43 -9.99
CA ILE A 232 -9.69 -10.56 -10.13
C ILE A 232 -11.13 -10.06 -10.16
N GLN A 233 -12.06 -10.84 -10.71
CA GLN A 233 -13.46 -10.42 -10.81
C GLN A 233 -14.31 -10.92 -9.65
N GLN A 234 -14.02 -12.10 -9.16
CA GLN A 234 -14.72 -12.75 -8.04
C GLN A 234 -13.72 -13.57 -7.23
N PHE A 235 -14.17 -14.62 -6.58
CA PHE A 235 -13.29 -15.56 -5.90
C PHE A 235 -12.62 -16.48 -6.92
N GLU A 236 -11.32 -16.30 -7.11
CA GLU A 236 -10.48 -17.00 -8.08
C GLU A 236 -9.27 -17.64 -7.38
N PRO A 237 -9.43 -18.76 -6.64
CA PRO A 237 -8.41 -19.27 -5.73
C PRO A 237 -7.07 -19.60 -6.42
N GLU A 238 -7.07 -20.09 -7.65
CA GLU A 238 -5.83 -20.37 -8.38
C GLU A 238 -5.10 -19.08 -8.80
N THR A 239 -5.84 -18.06 -9.22
CA THR A 239 -5.30 -16.74 -9.57
C THR A 239 -4.77 -16.05 -8.31
N GLU A 240 -5.53 -16.08 -7.22
CA GLU A 240 -5.13 -15.55 -5.91
C GLU A 240 -3.84 -16.20 -5.41
N ALA A 241 -3.76 -17.53 -5.48
CA ALA A 241 -2.55 -18.26 -5.07
C ALA A 241 -1.31 -17.84 -5.89
N LYS A 242 -1.45 -17.61 -7.20
CA LYS A 242 -0.37 -17.11 -8.07
C LYS A 242 0.04 -15.69 -7.67
N ILE A 243 -0.94 -14.81 -7.40
CA ILE A 243 -0.69 -13.43 -6.97
C ILE A 243 0.04 -13.41 -5.63
N VAL A 244 -0.45 -14.13 -4.62
CA VAL A 244 0.17 -14.22 -3.29
C VAL A 244 1.59 -14.78 -3.37
N LYS A 245 1.80 -15.83 -4.15
CA LYS A 245 3.14 -16.40 -4.38
C LYS A 245 4.10 -15.38 -4.99
N GLN A 246 3.64 -14.56 -5.92
CA GLN A 246 4.49 -13.57 -6.56
C GLN A 246 4.75 -12.37 -5.65
N ILE A 247 3.79 -11.94 -4.82
CA ILE A 247 4.04 -10.96 -3.75
C ILE A 247 5.15 -11.46 -2.84
N LYS A 248 5.04 -12.72 -2.37
CA LYS A 248 6.08 -13.33 -1.54
C LYS A 248 7.45 -13.30 -2.22
N ALA A 249 7.53 -13.66 -3.51
CA ALA A 249 8.77 -13.62 -4.27
C ALA A 249 9.34 -12.19 -4.40
N MET A 250 8.50 -11.17 -4.55
CA MET A 250 8.96 -9.76 -4.56
C MET A 250 9.54 -9.36 -3.20
N LEU A 251 8.92 -9.78 -2.10
CA LEU A 251 9.43 -9.53 -0.75
C LEU A 251 10.75 -10.27 -0.52
N GLU A 252 10.87 -11.52 -0.95
CA GLU A 252 12.12 -12.31 -0.89
C GLU A 252 13.25 -11.60 -1.64
N GLN A 253 13.03 -11.17 -2.88
CA GLN A 253 14.04 -10.44 -3.65
C GLN A 253 14.45 -9.11 -2.99
N SER A 254 13.54 -8.45 -2.30
CA SER A 254 13.80 -7.18 -1.63
C SER A 254 14.74 -7.28 -0.42
N LEU A 255 14.91 -8.48 0.16
CA LEU A 255 15.71 -8.68 1.39
C LEU A 255 17.17 -8.25 1.24
N VAL A 256 17.74 -8.34 0.04
CA VAL A 256 19.13 -7.92 -0.20
C VAL A 256 19.36 -6.40 -0.10
N ALA A 257 18.26 -5.63 -0.05
CA ALA A 257 18.30 -4.17 0.07
C ALA A 257 17.95 -3.67 1.48
N LEU A 258 17.58 -4.57 2.40
CA LEU A 258 17.24 -4.29 3.78
C LEU A 258 18.43 -4.64 4.69
#